data_07b386ac9d9ccbb9c57dce61bb871e21
#
_entry.id   07b386ac9d9ccbb9c57dce61bb871e21
#
_cell.length_a   1.000
_cell.length_b   1.000
_cell.length_c   1.000
_cell.angle_alpha   90.00
_cell.angle_beta   90.00
_cell.angle_gamma   90.00
#
_symmetry.space_group_name_H-M   'P 1'
#
loop_
_entity.id
_entity.type
_entity.pdbx_description
1 polymer ?
#
loop_
_entity_poly.entity_id
_entity_poly.type
_entity_poly.pdbx_seq_one_letter_code
_entity_poly.pdbx_strand_id
1 'polypeptide(L)'
;QKEVVREHAKKDIAAIVSAGRAVSVRVNADKSLLDNDLDATVSPGLSALTIPKVENAEMVRELDDQVTRLEENRMIPSGGIRFIAQIESARGILNVREIARSSPRLAALGIGMEDLIAEVGGKVDPDSLYFPAMQSLYAAREAGITPIGYLGSITVYKDVELFREWIRRARNLGFEGGFCIHPNQVSILNETFRPTADEVVEAQG
;
A
#
# COMPACT_ATOMS: atom_id res chain seq x y z
N GLN A 1 3.44 3.62 25.51
CA GLN A 1 3.67 4.40 24.28
C GLN A 1 2.70 4.01 23.15
N LYS A 2 2.51 2.71 22.85
CA LYS A 2 1.65 2.24 21.75
C LYS A 2 0.18 2.61 21.91
N GLU A 3 -0.33 2.59 23.13
CA GLU A 3 -1.72 2.95 23.43
C GLU A 3 -1.99 4.43 23.16
N VAL A 4 -1.06 5.31 23.51
CA VAL A 4 -1.12 6.74 23.20
C VAL A 4 -1.14 7.00 21.69
N VAL A 5 -0.34 6.22 20.93
CA VAL A 5 -0.32 6.32 19.46
C VAL A 5 -1.66 5.89 18.86
N ARG A 6 -2.30 4.83 19.39
CA ARG A 6 -3.63 4.38 18.95
C ARG A 6 -4.72 5.42 19.20
N GLU A 7 -4.69 6.07 20.35
CA GLU A 7 -5.64 7.15 20.66
C GLU A 7 -5.45 8.38 19.76
N HIS A 8 -4.21 8.70 19.39
CA HIS A 8 -3.96 9.73 18.39
C HIS A 8 -4.46 9.30 17.01
N ALA A 9 -4.21 8.07 16.59
CA ALA A 9 -4.68 7.56 15.31
C ALA A 9 -6.22 7.65 15.17
N LYS A 10 -6.98 7.31 16.22
CA LYS A 10 -8.45 7.49 16.22
C LYS A 10 -8.86 8.94 15.94
N LYS A 11 -8.21 9.91 16.61
CA LYS A 11 -8.50 11.34 16.43
C LYS A 11 -8.13 11.83 15.04
N ASP A 12 -6.96 11.39 14.54
CA ASP A 12 -6.46 11.80 13.24
C ASP A 12 -7.34 11.22 12.11
N ILE A 13 -7.77 9.95 12.22
CA ILE A 13 -8.74 9.35 11.28
C ILE A 13 -10.01 10.20 11.23
N ALA A 14 -10.59 10.51 12.39
CA ALA A 14 -11.83 11.29 12.45
C ALA A 14 -11.65 12.71 11.85
N ALA A 15 -10.53 13.36 12.10
CA ALA A 15 -10.23 14.67 11.54
C ALA A 15 -10.07 14.63 10.01
N ILE A 16 -9.35 13.65 9.47
CA ILE A 16 -9.13 13.48 8.02
C ILE A 16 -10.46 13.15 7.31
N VAL A 17 -11.25 12.26 7.88
CA VAL A 17 -12.59 11.90 7.36
C VAL A 17 -13.52 13.11 7.36
N SER A 18 -13.54 13.89 8.44
CA SER A 18 -14.33 15.12 8.55
C SER A 18 -13.93 16.18 7.52
N ALA A 19 -12.67 16.17 7.09
CA ALA A 19 -12.18 17.02 6.00
C ALA A 19 -12.50 16.48 4.60
N GLY A 20 -13.29 15.40 4.49
CA GLY A 20 -13.68 14.78 3.21
C GLY A 20 -12.53 14.10 2.48
N ARG A 21 -11.52 13.61 3.21
CA ARG A 21 -10.34 12.95 2.63
C ARG A 21 -10.34 11.46 2.93
N ALA A 22 -9.85 10.68 1.96
CA ALA A 22 -9.58 9.27 2.16
C ALA A 22 -8.40 9.10 3.12
N VAL A 23 -8.48 8.10 4.00
CA VAL A 23 -7.44 7.77 4.96
C VAL A 23 -7.13 6.29 4.94
N SER A 24 -5.84 5.95 4.88
CA SER A 24 -5.34 4.60 5.09
C SER A 24 -4.46 4.58 6.33
N VAL A 25 -4.57 3.53 7.13
CA VAL A 25 -3.74 3.31 8.31
C VAL A 25 -2.91 2.06 8.14
N ARG A 26 -1.59 2.17 8.37
CA ARG A 26 -0.71 1.00 8.43
C ARG A 26 -0.79 0.36 9.81
N VAL A 27 -1.20 -0.90 9.85
CA VAL A 27 -1.24 -1.72 11.06
C VAL A 27 0.07 -2.48 11.28
N ASN A 28 0.25 -3.09 12.45
CA ASN A 28 1.40 -3.95 12.70
C ASN A 28 1.16 -5.36 12.11
N ALA A 29 2.24 -5.98 11.60
CA ALA A 29 2.20 -7.39 11.16
C ALA A 29 2.21 -8.38 12.35
N ASP A 30 2.70 -7.95 13.51
CA ASP A 30 2.77 -8.76 14.73
C ASP A 30 1.36 -9.02 15.28
N LYS A 31 0.94 -10.29 15.31
CA LYS A 31 -0.38 -10.71 15.81
C LYS A 31 -0.68 -10.18 17.21
N SER A 32 0.33 -10.07 18.09
CA SER A 32 0.15 -9.53 19.45
C SER A 32 -0.24 -8.05 19.51
N LEU A 33 -0.04 -7.32 18.42
CA LEU A 33 -0.34 -5.90 18.28
C LEU A 33 -1.52 -5.64 17.36
N LEU A 34 -1.72 -6.52 16.39
CA LEU A 34 -2.69 -6.36 15.30
C LEU A 34 -4.11 -6.18 15.83
N ASP A 35 -4.56 -7.04 16.74
CA ASP A 35 -5.92 -6.97 17.29
C ASP A 35 -6.22 -5.60 17.91
N ASN A 36 -5.27 -5.07 18.67
CA ASN A 36 -5.40 -3.75 19.30
C ASN A 36 -5.34 -2.61 18.26
N ASP A 37 -4.55 -2.78 17.18
CA ASP A 37 -4.48 -1.79 16.11
C ASP A 37 -5.79 -1.77 15.33
N LEU A 38 -6.36 -2.93 15.00
CA LEU A 38 -7.65 -3.05 14.34
C LEU A 38 -8.77 -2.45 15.21
N ASP A 39 -8.78 -2.76 16.50
CA ASP A 39 -9.74 -2.18 17.43
C ASP A 39 -9.66 -0.66 17.51
N ALA A 40 -8.46 -0.11 17.42
CA ALA A 40 -8.26 1.33 17.45
C ALA A 40 -8.58 2.03 16.13
N THR A 41 -8.42 1.38 14.97
CA THR A 41 -8.44 2.06 13.68
C THR A 41 -9.66 1.76 12.81
N VAL A 42 -10.22 0.55 12.90
CA VAL A 42 -11.45 0.20 12.17
C VAL A 42 -12.59 1.07 12.68
N SER A 43 -13.00 2.06 11.89
CA SER A 43 -14.01 3.04 12.27
C SER A 43 -14.76 3.56 11.04
N PRO A 44 -15.97 4.12 11.20
CA PRO A 44 -16.69 4.72 10.09
C PRO A 44 -15.84 5.77 9.37
N GLY A 45 -15.74 5.64 8.05
CA GLY A 45 -14.97 6.55 7.20
C GLY A 45 -13.51 6.14 6.97
N LEU A 46 -12.95 5.16 7.70
CA LEU A 46 -11.66 4.58 7.34
C LEU A 46 -11.75 3.98 5.92
N SER A 47 -10.88 4.44 5.02
CA SER A 47 -10.92 3.99 3.62
C SER A 47 -10.16 2.70 3.39
N ALA A 48 -9.01 2.54 4.03
CA ALA A 48 -8.18 1.34 3.87
C ALA A 48 -7.28 1.04 5.07
N LEU A 49 -6.87 -0.22 5.16
CA LEU A 49 -5.75 -0.68 5.99
C LEU A 49 -4.56 -1.02 5.09
N THR A 50 -3.38 -0.50 5.43
CA THR A 50 -2.12 -0.92 4.82
C THR A 50 -1.51 -2.02 5.67
N ILE A 51 -1.32 -3.18 5.06
CA ILE A 51 -0.88 -4.41 5.72
C ILE A 51 0.59 -4.65 5.35
N PRO A 52 1.54 -4.47 6.28
CA PRO A 52 2.94 -4.73 6.00
C PRO A 52 3.25 -6.24 6.06
N LYS A 53 4.36 -6.64 5.45
CA LYS A 53 4.95 -7.98 5.54
C LYS A 53 3.98 -9.12 5.21
N VAL A 54 3.18 -8.93 4.17
CA VAL A 54 2.27 -9.99 3.70
C VAL A 54 3.08 -11.06 2.98
N GLU A 55 3.03 -12.29 3.47
CA GLU A 55 3.81 -13.41 2.95
C GLU A 55 2.99 -14.53 2.29
N ASN A 56 1.69 -14.58 2.57
CA ASN A 56 0.80 -15.60 2.00
C ASN A 56 -0.67 -15.13 2.00
N ALA A 57 -1.49 -15.85 1.24
CA ALA A 57 -2.92 -15.56 1.08
C ALA A 57 -3.73 -15.76 2.37
N GLU A 58 -3.29 -16.65 3.26
CA GLU A 58 -3.99 -16.96 4.51
C GLU A 58 -3.98 -15.77 5.47
N MET A 59 -2.83 -15.08 5.60
CA MET A 59 -2.74 -13.85 6.40
C MET A 59 -3.79 -12.81 6.00
N VAL A 60 -4.01 -12.66 4.70
CA VAL A 60 -4.99 -11.68 4.18
C VAL A 60 -6.42 -12.13 4.47
N ARG A 61 -6.72 -13.44 4.32
CA ARG A 61 -8.05 -13.98 4.63
C ARG A 61 -8.38 -13.90 6.12
N GLU A 62 -7.44 -14.26 6.99
CA GLU A 62 -7.60 -14.11 8.45
C GLU A 62 -7.92 -12.66 8.83
N LEU A 63 -7.21 -11.70 8.21
CA LEU A 63 -7.47 -10.29 8.43
C LEU A 63 -8.83 -9.84 7.89
N ASP A 64 -9.24 -10.34 6.73
CA ASP A 64 -10.54 -10.06 6.15
C ASP A 64 -11.67 -10.50 7.09
N ASP A 65 -11.58 -11.72 7.64
CA ASP A 65 -12.53 -12.22 8.63
C ASP A 65 -12.56 -11.36 9.90
N GLN A 66 -11.41 -10.90 10.38
CA GLN A 66 -11.33 -10.03 11.56
C GLN A 66 -11.97 -8.67 11.31
N VAL A 67 -11.63 -8.05 10.17
CA VAL A 67 -12.18 -6.74 9.79
C VAL A 67 -13.69 -6.82 9.54
N THR A 68 -14.17 -7.90 8.92
CA THR A 68 -15.59 -8.13 8.69
C THR A 68 -16.35 -8.15 10.01
N ARG A 69 -15.88 -8.90 11.01
CA ARG A 69 -16.50 -8.92 12.34
C ARG A 69 -16.52 -7.54 13.02
N LEU A 70 -15.44 -6.75 12.84
CA LEU A 70 -15.38 -5.39 13.38
C LEU A 70 -16.33 -4.43 12.66
N GLU A 71 -16.45 -4.54 11.35
CA GLU A 71 -17.41 -3.76 10.56
C GLU A 71 -18.86 -4.05 11.01
N GLU A 72 -19.21 -5.33 11.14
CA GLU A 72 -20.53 -5.75 11.63
C GLU A 72 -20.83 -5.18 13.03
N ASN A 73 -19.90 -5.35 13.97
CA ASN A 73 -20.06 -4.86 15.35
C ASN A 73 -20.16 -3.33 15.45
N ARG A 74 -19.64 -2.61 14.45
CA ARG A 74 -19.60 -1.13 14.41
C ARG A 74 -20.58 -0.51 13.42
N MET A 75 -21.44 -1.34 12.83
CA MET A 75 -22.41 -0.91 11.81
C MET A 75 -21.74 -0.21 10.61
N ILE A 76 -20.54 -0.64 10.26
CA ILE A 76 -19.85 -0.23 9.04
C ILE A 76 -20.29 -1.19 7.93
N PRO A 77 -20.58 -0.72 6.69
CA PRO A 77 -20.90 -1.59 5.59
C PRO A 77 -19.83 -2.65 5.36
N SER A 78 -20.21 -3.93 5.29
CA SER A 78 -19.28 -5.03 5.08
C SER A 78 -18.50 -4.84 3.77
N GLY A 79 -17.18 -5.00 3.82
CA GLY A 79 -16.28 -4.75 2.68
C GLY A 79 -15.99 -3.27 2.41
N GLY A 80 -16.48 -2.36 3.27
CA GLY A 80 -16.27 -0.92 3.14
C GLY A 80 -14.81 -0.49 3.31
N ILE A 81 -14.07 -1.21 4.17
CA ILE A 81 -12.65 -0.94 4.40
C ILE A 81 -11.82 -1.80 3.45
N ARG A 82 -11.02 -1.16 2.61
CA ARG A 82 -10.16 -1.81 1.62
C ARG A 82 -8.79 -2.18 2.21
N PHE A 83 -8.04 -3.03 1.51
CA PHE A 83 -6.69 -3.43 1.90
C PHE A 83 -5.66 -3.00 0.86
N ILE A 84 -4.51 -2.56 1.37
CA ILE A 84 -3.29 -2.32 0.59
C ILE A 84 -2.23 -3.27 1.15
N ALA A 85 -1.90 -4.32 0.41
CA ALA A 85 -0.89 -5.28 0.84
C ALA A 85 0.52 -4.78 0.47
N GLN A 86 1.46 -4.85 1.42
CA GLN A 86 2.87 -4.60 1.18
C GLN A 86 3.66 -5.91 1.26
N ILE A 87 4.37 -6.21 0.19
CA ILE A 87 5.24 -7.38 0.07
C ILE A 87 6.66 -6.94 0.42
N GLU A 88 7.22 -7.54 1.46
CA GLU A 88 8.46 -7.08 2.08
C GLU A 88 9.46 -8.22 2.30
N SER A 89 9.20 -9.41 1.74
CA SER A 89 10.03 -10.61 1.89
C SER A 89 10.11 -11.42 0.60
N ALA A 90 11.16 -12.23 0.45
CA ALA A 90 11.32 -13.16 -0.65
C ALA A 90 10.15 -14.16 -0.73
N ARG A 91 9.67 -14.65 0.43
CA ARG A 91 8.49 -15.50 0.50
C ARG A 91 7.24 -14.80 -0.04
N GLY A 92 7.03 -13.55 0.35
CA GLY A 92 5.90 -12.75 -0.15
C GLY A 92 5.96 -12.54 -1.66
N ILE A 93 7.14 -12.29 -2.23
CA ILE A 93 7.33 -12.17 -3.68
C ILE A 93 7.00 -13.47 -4.40
N LEU A 94 7.44 -14.62 -3.90
CA LEU A 94 7.14 -15.92 -4.53
C LEU A 94 5.65 -16.30 -4.45
N ASN A 95 4.92 -15.79 -3.47
CA ASN A 95 3.49 -16.03 -3.27
C ASN A 95 2.60 -14.88 -3.75
N VAL A 96 3.17 -13.85 -4.38
CA VAL A 96 2.47 -12.58 -4.65
C VAL A 96 1.19 -12.73 -5.48
N ARG A 97 1.17 -13.70 -6.41
CA ARG A 97 -0.01 -13.97 -7.22
C ARG A 97 -1.19 -14.49 -6.39
N GLU A 98 -0.92 -15.40 -5.46
CA GLU A 98 -1.96 -15.94 -4.56
C GLU A 98 -2.42 -14.87 -3.57
N ILE A 99 -1.50 -14.05 -3.07
CA ILE A 99 -1.80 -12.91 -2.21
C ILE A 99 -2.74 -11.93 -2.92
N ALA A 100 -2.43 -11.55 -4.16
CA ALA A 100 -3.21 -10.56 -4.91
C ALA A 100 -4.68 -10.97 -5.11
N ARG A 101 -4.99 -12.27 -5.06
CA ARG A 101 -6.33 -12.84 -5.27
C ARG A 101 -7.01 -13.30 -3.98
N SER A 102 -6.41 -13.06 -2.83
CA SER A 102 -6.81 -13.69 -1.57
C SER A 102 -8.05 -13.10 -0.91
N SER A 103 -8.40 -11.84 -1.23
CA SER A 103 -9.55 -11.14 -0.68
C SER A 103 -10.11 -10.11 -1.66
N PRO A 104 -11.44 -9.96 -1.75
CA PRO A 104 -12.07 -8.89 -2.53
C PRO A 104 -11.82 -7.49 -1.94
N ARG A 105 -11.33 -7.39 -0.71
CA ARG A 105 -10.94 -6.12 -0.08
C ARG A 105 -9.64 -5.56 -0.63
N LEU A 106 -8.77 -6.39 -1.23
CA LEU A 106 -7.53 -5.89 -1.81
C LEU A 106 -7.84 -4.87 -2.90
N ALA A 107 -7.34 -3.65 -2.71
CA ALA A 107 -7.45 -2.56 -3.66
C ALA A 107 -6.11 -2.27 -4.34
N ALA A 108 -5.01 -2.53 -3.63
CA ALA A 108 -3.68 -2.29 -4.14
C ALA A 108 -2.64 -3.27 -3.58
N LEU A 109 -1.58 -3.43 -4.34
CA LEU A 109 -0.42 -4.24 -3.99
C LEU A 109 0.84 -3.40 -4.19
N GLY A 110 1.70 -3.37 -3.18
CA GLY A 110 2.97 -2.65 -3.20
C GLY A 110 4.13 -3.48 -2.66
N ILE A 111 5.34 -2.96 -2.84
CA ILE A 111 6.57 -3.58 -2.32
C ILE A 111 7.20 -2.65 -1.29
N GLY A 112 7.55 -3.19 -0.13
CA GLY A 112 8.42 -2.53 0.84
C GLY A 112 9.89 -2.85 0.51
N MET A 113 10.48 -1.98 -0.30
CA MET A 113 11.77 -2.19 -0.97
C MET A 113 12.93 -2.37 0.02
N GLU A 114 12.96 -1.57 1.08
CA GLU A 114 14.03 -1.60 2.08
C GLU A 114 14.06 -2.93 2.84
N ASP A 115 12.91 -3.38 3.35
CA ASP A 115 12.80 -4.61 4.12
C ASP A 115 13.09 -5.84 3.23
N LEU A 116 12.54 -5.87 2.01
CA LEU A 116 12.80 -6.94 1.05
C LEU A 116 14.29 -7.07 0.73
N ILE A 117 14.95 -5.96 0.40
CA ILE A 117 16.38 -5.97 0.03
C ILE A 117 17.27 -6.27 1.23
N ALA A 118 16.90 -5.81 2.43
CA ALA A 118 17.61 -6.17 3.65
C ALA A 118 17.53 -7.69 3.93
N GLU A 119 16.38 -8.32 3.71
CA GLU A 119 16.21 -9.76 3.88
C GLU A 119 17.06 -10.57 2.89
N VAL A 120 17.08 -10.16 1.61
CA VAL A 120 17.86 -10.90 0.59
C VAL A 120 19.36 -10.54 0.58
N GLY A 121 19.81 -9.60 1.43
CA GLY A 121 21.20 -9.21 1.54
C GLY A 121 21.74 -8.38 0.38
N GLY A 122 20.86 -7.72 -0.36
CA GLY A 122 21.17 -6.88 -1.51
C GLY A 122 21.38 -5.41 -1.17
N LYS A 123 21.38 -4.58 -2.22
CA LYS A 123 21.35 -3.11 -2.13
C LYS A 123 20.10 -2.59 -2.81
N VAL A 124 19.52 -1.52 -2.29
CA VAL A 124 18.38 -0.86 -2.91
C VAL A 124 18.86 -0.09 -4.14
N ASP A 125 18.64 -0.66 -5.29
CA ASP A 125 18.88 -0.05 -6.59
C ASP A 125 17.85 -0.55 -7.62
N PRO A 126 17.70 0.15 -8.77
CA PRO A 126 16.70 -0.22 -9.76
C PRO A 126 16.84 -1.64 -10.34
N ASP A 127 18.05 -2.18 -10.44
CA ASP A 127 18.26 -3.50 -11.03
C ASP A 127 17.88 -4.63 -10.06
N SER A 128 18.26 -4.50 -8.78
CA SER A 128 17.88 -5.46 -7.74
C SER A 128 16.38 -5.48 -7.49
N LEU A 129 15.71 -4.33 -7.68
CA LEU A 129 14.28 -4.15 -7.46
C LEU A 129 13.42 -4.50 -8.67
N TYR A 130 14.01 -4.61 -9.87
CA TYR A 130 13.23 -4.77 -11.11
C TYR A 130 12.39 -6.04 -11.11
N PHE A 131 13.00 -7.19 -10.84
CA PHE A 131 12.29 -8.48 -10.86
C PHE A 131 11.12 -8.53 -9.86
N PRO A 132 11.32 -8.26 -8.56
CA PRO A 132 10.22 -8.29 -7.60
C PRO A 132 9.14 -7.24 -7.90
N ALA A 133 9.52 -6.07 -8.41
CA ALA A 133 8.58 -5.03 -8.80
C ALA A 133 7.68 -5.48 -9.96
N MET A 134 8.26 -6.05 -11.00
CA MET A 134 7.49 -6.54 -12.16
C MET A 134 6.61 -7.73 -11.80
N GLN A 135 7.08 -8.65 -10.95
CA GLN A 135 6.28 -9.77 -10.48
C GLN A 135 5.05 -9.30 -9.70
N SER A 136 5.21 -8.31 -8.82
CA SER A 136 4.09 -7.71 -8.08
C SER A 136 3.15 -6.94 -8.99
N LEU A 137 3.67 -6.21 -9.97
CA LEU A 137 2.87 -5.48 -10.95
C LEU A 137 1.97 -6.44 -11.75
N TYR A 138 2.54 -7.52 -12.30
CA TYR A 138 1.76 -8.49 -13.06
C TYR A 138 0.73 -9.21 -12.20
N ALA A 139 1.05 -9.55 -10.96
CA ALA A 139 0.10 -10.14 -10.02
C ALA A 139 -1.07 -9.19 -9.72
N ALA A 140 -0.78 -7.91 -9.50
CA ALA A 140 -1.80 -6.89 -9.27
C ALA A 140 -2.71 -6.72 -10.50
N ARG A 141 -2.13 -6.63 -11.71
CA ARG A 141 -2.89 -6.49 -12.96
C ARG A 141 -3.77 -7.72 -13.24
N GLU A 142 -3.24 -8.92 -13.05
CA GLU A 142 -4.02 -10.17 -13.22
C GLU A 142 -5.20 -10.24 -12.25
N ALA A 143 -5.03 -9.73 -11.02
CA ALA A 143 -6.07 -9.69 -10.02
C ALA A 143 -7.03 -8.48 -10.16
N GLY A 144 -6.77 -7.55 -11.07
CA GLY A 144 -7.59 -6.33 -11.25
C GLY A 144 -7.45 -5.31 -10.12
N ILE A 145 -6.31 -5.30 -9.41
CA ILE A 145 -6.02 -4.35 -8.32
C ILE A 145 -4.87 -3.40 -8.71
N THR A 146 -4.76 -2.27 -8.01
CA THR A 146 -3.79 -1.21 -8.35
C THR A 146 -2.37 -1.60 -7.96
N PRO A 147 -1.41 -1.67 -8.91
CA PRO A 147 0.01 -1.79 -8.59
C PRO A 147 0.57 -0.46 -8.10
N ILE A 148 1.14 -0.44 -6.90
CA ILE A 148 1.78 0.74 -6.33
C ILE A 148 3.24 0.47 -6.00
N GLY A 149 4.12 1.40 -6.33
CA GLY A 149 5.56 1.28 -6.06
C GLY A 149 6.42 2.02 -7.09
N TYR A 150 7.72 1.95 -6.87
CA TYR A 150 8.76 2.45 -7.77
C TYR A 150 10.07 1.73 -7.46
N LEU A 151 11.07 1.86 -8.35
CA LEU A 151 12.34 1.15 -8.25
C LEU A 151 13.40 2.04 -7.61
N GLY A 152 13.32 2.21 -6.30
CA GLY A 152 14.24 3.06 -5.55
C GLY A 152 13.92 3.10 -4.05
N SER A 153 14.69 3.85 -3.28
CA SER A 153 14.50 3.99 -1.85
C SER A 153 13.53 5.12 -1.49
N ILE A 154 12.59 4.82 -0.60
CA ILE A 154 11.66 5.82 -0.04
C ILE A 154 12.40 6.89 0.78
N THR A 155 13.62 6.60 1.25
CA THR A 155 14.42 7.51 2.05
C THR A 155 15.10 8.61 1.24
N VAL A 156 15.08 8.52 -0.10
CA VAL A 156 15.62 9.54 -1.00
C VAL A 156 14.60 10.66 -1.19
N TYR A 157 14.57 11.59 -0.24
CA TYR A 157 13.70 12.78 -0.29
C TYR A 157 14.44 14.10 -0.50
N LYS A 158 15.78 14.09 -0.40
CA LYS A 158 16.62 15.28 -0.66
C LYS A 158 17.02 15.40 -2.13
N ASP A 159 17.25 14.28 -2.80
CA ASP A 159 17.56 14.25 -4.22
C ASP A 159 16.27 14.13 -5.02
N VAL A 160 15.67 15.28 -5.29
CA VAL A 160 14.39 15.43 -5.96
C VAL A 160 14.43 14.93 -7.41
N GLU A 161 15.55 15.13 -8.10
CA GLU A 161 15.69 14.73 -9.51
C GLU A 161 15.83 13.21 -9.64
N LEU A 162 16.63 12.59 -8.80
CA LEU A 162 16.77 11.14 -8.75
C LEU A 162 15.41 10.48 -8.40
N PHE A 163 14.69 11.04 -7.43
CA PHE A 163 13.36 10.54 -7.09
C PHE A 163 12.40 10.67 -8.26
N ARG A 164 12.39 11.82 -8.96
CA ARG A 164 11.56 12.05 -10.15
C ARG A 164 11.86 11.03 -11.27
N GLU A 165 13.13 10.70 -11.49
CA GLU A 165 13.54 9.69 -12.47
C GLU A 165 12.93 8.32 -12.13
N TRP A 166 13.03 7.88 -10.87
CA TRP A 166 12.43 6.62 -10.43
C TRP A 166 10.92 6.57 -10.59
N ILE A 167 10.23 7.67 -10.29
CA ILE A 167 8.77 7.73 -10.44
C ILE A 167 8.35 7.70 -11.91
N ARG A 168 9.06 8.41 -12.81
CA ARG A 168 8.81 8.31 -14.27
C ARG A 168 9.03 6.88 -14.77
N ARG A 169 10.12 6.23 -14.34
CA ARG A 169 10.39 4.84 -14.69
C ARG A 169 9.26 3.92 -14.20
N ALA A 170 8.82 4.09 -12.96
CA ALA A 170 7.71 3.30 -12.41
C ALA A 170 6.42 3.47 -13.22
N ARG A 171 6.06 4.71 -13.56
CA ARG A 171 4.90 4.98 -14.41
C ARG A 171 5.03 4.30 -15.78
N ASN A 172 6.18 4.39 -16.42
CA ASN A 172 6.43 3.76 -17.72
C ASN A 172 6.37 2.23 -17.65
N LEU A 173 6.66 1.63 -16.50
CA LEU A 173 6.52 0.19 -16.25
C LEU A 173 5.06 -0.22 -15.99
N GLY A 174 4.16 0.72 -15.66
CA GLY A 174 2.75 0.46 -15.44
C GLY A 174 2.27 0.56 -14.00
N PHE A 175 3.08 1.09 -13.09
CA PHE A 175 2.62 1.45 -11.74
C PHE A 175 1.71 2.67 -11.80
N GLU A 176 0.78 2.78 -10.84
CA GLU A 176 -0.23 3.84 -10.79
C GLU A 176 -0.09 4.77 -9.59
N GLY A 177 0.88 4.53 -8.72
CA GLY A 177 1.11 5.33 -7.53
C GLY A 177 2.28 4.82 -6.70
N GLY A 178 2.54 5.48 -5.58
CA GLY A 178 3.60 5.08 -4.64
C GLY A 178 3.41 5.71 -3.27
N PHE A 179 4.01 5.09 -2.26
CA PHE A 179 4.10 5.70 -0.94
C PHE A 179 5.22 6.74 -0.89
N CYS A 180 5.06 7.72 -0.02
CA CYS A 180 6.09 8.70 0.29
C CYS A 180 6.11 9.01 1.80
N ILE A 181 7.27 9.47 2.28
CA ILE A 181 7.49 9.79 3.70
C ILE A 181 7.83 11.26 3.94
N HIS A 182 7.91 12.07 2.89
CA HIS A 182 8.31 13.46 2.97
C HIS A 182 7.49 14.34 2.00
N PRO A 183 7.11 15.58 2.41
CA PRO A 183 6.34 16.50 1.55
C PRO A 183 6.96 16.76 0.17
N ASN A 184 8.29 16.80 0.04
CA ASN A 184 8.96 16.99 -1.25
C ASN A 184 8.64 15.90 -2.28
N GLN A 185 8.25 14.71 -1.84
CA GLN A 185 7.92 13.59 -2.71
C GLN A 185 6.47 13.66 -3.22
N VAL A 186 5.57 14.35 -2.49
CA VAL A 186 4.13 14.38 -2.82
C VAL A 186 3.85 15.02 -4.16
N SER A 187 4.44 16.19 -4.44
CA SER A 187 4.25 16.88 -5.73
C SER A 187 4.74 16.03 -6.90
N ILE A 188 5.91 15.38 -6.75
CA ILE A 188 6.50 14.53 -7.79
C ILE A 188 5.60 13.34 -8.11
N LEU A 189 5.07 12.65 -7.09
CA LEU A 189 4.15 11.55 -7.28
C LEU A 189 2.88 12.01 -7.99
N ASN A 190 2.25 13.09 -7.53
CA ASN A 190 1.01 13.60 -8.09
C ASN A 190 1.18 14.11 -9.54
N GLU A 191 2.27 14.80 -9.84
CA GLU A 191 2.57 15.29 -11.19
C GLU A 191 2.87 14.14 -12.15
N THR A 192 3.64 13.15 -11.69
CA THR A 192 4.11 12.08 -12.57
C THR A 192 3.04 11.04 -12.84
N PHE A 193 2.25 10.62 -11.85
CA PHE A 193 1.19 9.63 -12.05
C PHE A 193 -0.11 10.21 -12.62
N ARG A 194 -0.23 11.53 -12.67
CA ARG A 194 -1.39 12.16 -13.31
C ARG A 194 -1.39 11.89 -14.83
N PRO A 195 -2.53 11.49 -15.41
CA PRO A 195 -2.66 11.38 -16.87
C PRO A 195 -2.34 12.71 -17.55
N THR A 196 -1.65 12.66 -18.67
CA THR A 196 -1.43 13.84 -19.54
C THR A 196 -2.71 14.18 -20.32
N ALA A 197 -2.81 15.40 -20.85
CA ALA A 197 -3.95 15.79 -21.67
C ALA A 197 -4.09 14.89 -22.91
N ASP A 198 -2.98 14.51 -23.52
CA ASP A 198 -2.96 13.65 -24.71
C ASP A 198 -3.46 12.22 -24.37
N GLU A 199 -3.02 11.64 -23.25
CA GLU A 199 -3.50 10.34 -22.79
C GLU A 199 -5.01 10.35 -22.48
N VAL A 200 -5.53 11.45 -21.93
CA VAL A 200 -6.97 11.61 -21.69
C VAL A 200 -7.75 11.66 -23.00
N VAL A 201 -7.24 12.38 -23.99
CA VAL A 201 -7.86 12.45 -25.33
C VAL A 201 -7.85 11.09 -26.02
N GLU A 202 -6.72 10.38 -25.98
CA GLU A 202 -6.58 9.05 -26.56
C GLU A 202 -7.53 8.01 -25.93
N ALA A 203 -7.74 8.09 -24.61
CA ALA A 203 -8.65 7.19 -23.90
C ALA A 203 -10.15 7.49 -24.16
N GLN A 204 -10.49 8.67 -24.71
CA GLN A 204 -11.85 9.09 -25.02
C GLN A 204 -12.25 8.83 -26.50
N GLY A 205 -11.28 8.52 -27.37
CA GLY A 205 -11.48 8.22 -28.80
C GLY A 205 -11.64 6.77 -29.08
#